data_f225065fb589a1e551e90b4d481daac6
#
_entry.id   f225065fb589a1e551e90b4d481daac6
#
_cell.length_a   1.000
_cell.length_b   1.000
_cell.length_c   1.000
_cell.angle_alpha   90.00
_cell.angle_beta   90.00
_cell.angle_gamma   90.00
#
_symmetry.space_group_name_H-M   'P 1'
#
loop_
_entity.id
_entity.type
_entity.pdbx_description
1 polymer ?
#
loop_
_entity_poly.entity_id
_entity_poly.type
_entity_poly.pdbx_seq_one_letter_code
_entity_poly.pdbx_strand_id
1 'polypeptide(L)'
;MHYITACLKIISDKDLNEIMKEFKKLEEETNKEEGCIQFHVHPLEPSERKIMLWEIWENEEAVKVHFTKKHTKDVQKQELTEVEWLMKSNVNE
;
A
#
# COMPACT_ATOMS: atom_id res chain seq x y z
N MET A 1 -9.11 15.55 -3.66
CA MET A 1 -8.46 14.24 -3.80
C MET A 1 -7.11 14.20 -3.08
N HIS A 2 -6.83 13.10 -2.47
CA HIS A 2 -5.57 12.89 -1.78
C HIS A 2 -4.79 11.78 -2.49
N TYR A 3 -3.61 12.10 -2.96
CA TYR A 3 -2.77 11.18 -3.73
C TYR A 3 -1.57 10.74 -2.89
N ILE A 4 -1.28 9.47 -2.92
CA ILE A 4 -0.08 8.92 -2.25
C ILE A 4 0.66 8.03 -3.24
N THR A 5 1.96 8.24 -3.35
CA THR A 5 2.86 7.36 -4.08
C THR A 5 3.97 6.96 -3.11
N ALA A 6 4.23 5.69 -3.00
CA ALA A 6 5.23 5.22 -2.05
C ALA A 6 6.06 4.09 -2.64
N CYS A 7 7.30 4.01 -2.20
CA CYS A 7 8.17 2.89 -2.49
C CYS A 7 8.44 2.16 -1.19
N LEU A 8 8.13 0.88 -1.16
CA LEU A 8 8.37 0.02 -0.02
C LEU A 8 9.56 -0.88 -0.31
N LYS A 9 10.49 -0.92 0.62
CA LYS A 9 11.63 -1.84 0.55
C LYS A 9 11.26 -3.12 1.28
N ILE A 10 11.44 -4.27 0.64
CA ILE A 10 11.20 -5.57 1.27
C ILE A 10 12.31 -5.85 2.25
N ILE A 11 11.95 -6.07 3.52
CA ILE A 11 12.91 -6.39 4.59
C ILE A 11 12.79 -7.84 5.06
N SER A 12 11.74 -8.53 4.63
CA SER A 12 11.54 -9.95 4.90
C SER A 12 12.40 -10.77 3.94
N ASP A 13 12.86 -11.95 4.39
CA ASP A 13 13.57 -12.88 3.53
C ASP A 13 12.66 -13.89 2.85
N LYS A 14 11.34 -13.72 3.01
CA LYS A 14 10.36 -14.55 2.33
C LYS A 14 10.45 -14.36 0.80
N ASP A 15 10.01 -15.37 0.08
CA ASP A 15 9.95 -15.33 -1.37
C ASP A 15 9.06 -14.18 -1.86
N LEU A 16 9.48 -13.50 -2.92
CA LEU A 16 8.75 -12.36 -3.49
C LEU A 16 7.29 -12.73 -3.81
N ASN A 17 7.07 -13.94 -4.35
CA ASN A 17 5.71 -14.36 -4.70
C ASN A 17 4.81 -14.46 -3.47
N GLU A 18 5.34 -14.92 -2.34
CA GLU A 18 4.58 -14.99 -1.08
C GLU A 18 4.23 -13.59 -0.59
N ILE A 19 5.20 -12.69 -0.64
CA ILE A 19 4.99 -11.30 -0.21
C ILE A 19 3.95 -10.63 -1.10
N MET A 20 4.05 -10.81 -2.41
CA MET A 20 3.10 -10.23 -3.35
C MET A 20 1.68 -10.76 -3.19
N LYS A 21 1.51 -12.02 -2.77
CA LYS A 21 0.18 -12.54 -2.46
C LYS A 21 -0.48 -11.74 -1.33
N GLU A 22 0.30 -11.40 -0.30
CA GLU A 22 -0.22 -10.62 0.83
C GLU A 22 -0.57 -9.21 0.40
N PHE A 23 0.25 -8.57 -0.42
CA PHE A 23 -0.03 -7.23 -0.93
C PHE A 23 -1.17 -7.20 -1.93
N LYS A 24 -1.38 -8.25 -2.72
CA LYS A 24 -2.53 -8.34 -3.63
C LYS A 24 -3.85 -8.51 -2.86
N LYS A 25 -3.84 -9.25 -1.75
CA LYS A 25 -5.00 -9.34 -0.87
C LYS A 25 -5.30 -7.96 -0.27
N LEU A 26 -4.26 -7.25 0.17
CA LEU A 26 -4.39 -5.90 0.70
C LEU A 26 -5.01 -4.97 -0.36
N GLU A 27 -4.51 -5.02 -1.58
CA GLU A 27 -5.01 -4.23 -2.70
C GLU A 27 -6.51 -4.49 -2.92
N GLU A 28 -6.89 -5.75 -2.98
CA GLU A 28 -8.26 -6.15 -3.21
C GLU A 28 -9.21 -5.64 -2.12
N GLU A 29 -8.83 -5.81 -0.86
CA GLU A 29 -9.64 -5.36 0.27
C GLU A 29 -9.64 -3.84 0.42
N THR A 30 -8.52 -3.21 0.16
CA THR A 30 -8.41 -1.75 0.26
C THR A 30 -9.28 -1.05 -0.78
N ASN A 31 -9.34 -1.59 -1.99
CA ASN A 31 -10.19 -1.01 -3.04
C ASN A 31 -11.69 -1.10 -2.74
N LYS A 32 -12.09 -1.88 -1.75
CA LYS A 32 -13.48 -1.96 -1.29
C LYS A 32 -13.79 -0.93 -0.20
N GLU A 33 -12.79 -0.26 0.34
CA GLU A 33 -13.00 0.76 1.37
C GLU A 33 -13.72 1.97 0.80
N GLU A 34 -14.65 2.53 1.58
CA GLU A 34 -15.51 3.61 1.12
C GLU A 34 -14.77 4.82 0.56
N GLY A 35 -13.72 5.25 1.20
CA GLY A 35 -12.97 6.43 0.78
C GLY A 35 -11.84 6.16 -0.21
N CYS A 36 -11.65 4.91 -0.61
CA CYS A 36 -10.58 4.53 -1.54
C CYS A 36 -11.06 4.62 -2.99
N ILE A 37 -10.40 5.45 -3.78
CA ILE A 37 -10.69 5.56 -5.21
C ILE A 37 -9.82 4.59 -5.98
N GLN A 38 -8.56 4.48 -5.60
CA GLN A 38 -7.61 3.56 -6.20
C GLN A 38 -6.53 3.18 -5.19
N PHE A 39 -6.24 1.91 -5.11
CA PHE A 39 -5.09 1.42 -4.36
C PHE A 39 -4.41 0.37 -5.24
N HIS A 40 -3.21 0.66 -5.69
CA HIS A 40 -2.52 -0.17 -6.67
C HIS A 40 -1.15 -0.56 -6.17
N VAL A 41 -0.83 -1.85 -6.28
CA VAL A 41 0.44 -2.41 -5.81
C VAL A 41 1.19 -2.98 -6.99
N HIS A 42 2.43 -2.54 -7.19
CA HIS A 42 3.31 -3.07 -8.24
C HIS A 42 4.64 -3.51 -7.68
N PRO A 43 5.08 -4.74 -7.98
CA PRO A 43 6.46 -5.10 -7.69
C PRO A 43 7.37 -4.41 -8.71
N LEU A 44 8.52 -3.92 -8.26
CA LEU A 44 9.57 -3.46 -9.14
C LEU A 44 10.40 -4.68 -9.61
N GLU A 45 11.49 -4.43 -10.32
CA GLU A 45 12.37 -5.51 -10.74
C GLU A 45 12.66 -6.45 -9.57
N PRO A 46 12.50 -7.77 -9.71
CA PRO A 46 12.67 -8.70 -8.60
C PRO A 46 14.00 -8.57 -7.85
N SER A 47 15.07 -8.23 -8.55
CA SER A 47 16.38 -8.06 -7.95
C SER A 47 16.46 -6.88 -6.98
N GLU A 48 15.56 -5.92 -7.09
CA GLU A 48 15.54 -4.74 -6.22
C GLU A 48 14.78 -4.97 -4.92
N ARG A 49 13.89 -5.95 -4.92
CA ARG A 49 13.04 -6.30 -3.77
C ARG A 49 12.31 -5.06 -3.23
N LYS A 50 11.59 -4.39 -4.12
CA LYS A 50 10.80 -3.19 -3.81
C LYS A 50 9.40 -3.29 -4.40
N ILE A 51 8.47 -2.59 -3.76
CA ILE A 51 7.06 -2.54 -4.16
C ILE A 51 6.65 -1.07 -4.25
N MET A 52 5.96 -0.72 -5.34
CA MET A 52 5.37 0.62 -5.48
C MET A 52 3.91 0.60 -5.10
N LEU A 53 3.48 1.64 -4.40
CA LEU A 53 2.07 1.88 -4.10
C LEU A 53 1.62 3.13 -4.82
N TRP A 54 0.49 3.05 -5.53
CA TRP A 54 -0.18 4.20 -6.15
C TRP A 54 -1.58 4.26 -5.56
N GLU A 55 -1.85 5.34 -4.81
CA GLU A 55 -3.08 5.46 -4.07
C GLU A 55 -3.79 6.78 -4.37
N ILE A 56 -5.10 6.70 -4.52
CA ILE A 56 -5.96 7.88 -4.63
C ILE A 56 -7.09 7.69 -3.62
N TRP A 57 -7.28 8.67 -2.77
CA TRP A 57 -8.28 8.68 -1.71
C TRP A 57 -9.15 9.92 -1.83
N GLU A 58 -10.39 9.85 -1.34
CA GLU A 58 -11.29 11.01 -1.32
C GLU A 58 -10.70 12.14 -0.49
N ASN A 59 -10.05 11.81 0.62
CA ASN A 59 -9.44 12.77 1.55
C ASN A 59 -8.47 12.06 2.49
N GLU A 60 -7.78 12.84 3.33
CA GLU A 60 -6.84 12.28 4.30
C GLU A 60 -7.51 11.43 5.38
N GLU A 61 -8.76 11.76 5.76
CA GLU A 61 -9.51 10.98 6.75
C GLU A 61 -9.68 9.53 6.30
N ALA A 62 -9.94 9.32 5.01
CA ALA A 62 -10.09 7.97 4.46
C ALA A 62 -8.82 7.14 4.66
N VAL A 63 -7.65 7.77 4.55
CA VAL A 63 -6.36 7.08 4.81
C VAL A 63 -6.25 6.70 6.28
N LYS A 64 -6.66 7.59 7.19
CA LYS A 64 -6.63 7.29 8.63
C LYS A 64 -7.53 6.10 8.95
N VAL A 65 -8.72 6.05 8.36
CA VAL A 65 -9.64 4.92 8.52
C VAL A 65 -9.01 3.64 7.98
N HIS A 66 -8.34 3.72 6.84
CA HIS A 66 -7.62 2.58 6.23
C HIS A 66 -6.68 1.90 7.23
N PHE A 67 -5.93 2.69 8.02
CA PHE A 67 -5.00 2.14 9.00
C PHE A 67 -5.67 1.49 10.21
N THR A 68 -6.99 1.63 10.35
CA THR A 68 -7.75 0.93 11.40
C THR A 68 -8.30 -0.42 10.94
N LYS A 69 -8.24 -0.70 9.65
CA LYS A 69 -8.84 -1.90 9.07
C LYS A 69 -8.00 -3.14 9.36
N LYS A 70 -8.69 -4.25 9.53
CA LYS A 70 -8.04 -5.53 9.82
C LYS A 70 -7.05 -5.93 8.74
N HIS A 71 -7.43 -5.81 7.47
CA HIS A 71 -6.55 -6.18 6.35
C HIS A 71 -5.24 -5.39 6.33
N THR A 72 -5.30 -4.11 6.69
CA THR A 72 -4.10 -3.27 6.77
C THR A 72 -3.22 -3.70 7.94
N LYS A 73 -3.83 -3.88 9.10
CA LYS A 73 -3.10 -4.31 10.30
C LYS A 73 -2.47 -5.67 10.14
N ASP A 74 -3.16 -6.59 9.46
CA ASP A 74 -2.63 -7.94 9.23
C ASP A 74 -1.34 -7.93 8.41
N VAL A 75 -1.27 -7.07 7.38
CA VAL A 75 -0.06 -6.93 6.58
C VAL A 75 1.05 -6.25 7.40
N GLN A 76 0.72 -5.19 8.15
CA GLN A 76 1.70 -4.49 8.98
C GLN A 76 2.34 -5.40 10.02
N LYS A 77 1.55 -6.30 10.63
CA LYS A 77 2.05 -7.24 11.63
C LYS A 77 3.10 -8.20 11.09
N GLN A 78 3.07 -8.48 9.82
CA GLN A 78 4.02 -9.40 9.20
C GLN A 78 5.40 -8.80 9.00
N GLU A 79 5.51 -7.47 9.13
CA GLU A 79 6.79 -6.76 8.99
C GLU A 79 7.54 -7.12 7.71
N LEU A 80 6.80 -7.15 6.58
CA LEU A 80 7.37 -7.55 5.29
C LEU A 80 8.21 -6.46 4.63
N THR A 81 7.85 -5.20 4.90
CA THR A 81 8.45 -4.05 4.22
C THR A 81 8.67 -2.88 5.17
N GLU A 82 9.48 -1.93 4.71
CA GLU A 82 9.59 -0.62 5.33
C GLU A 82 9.46 0.45 4.24
N VAL A 83 9.01 1.63 4.60
CA VAL A 83 8.88 2.74 3.64
C VAL A 83 10.26 3.28 3.30
N GLU A 84 10.63 3.22 2.02
CA GLU A 84 11.87 3.82 1.55
C GLU A 84 11.66 5.31 1.28
N TRP A 85 10.54 5.63 0.60
CA TRP A 85 10.10 7.02 0.43
C TRP A 85 8.58 7.06 0.20
N LEU A 86 8.01 8.22 0.46
CA LEU A 86 6.56 8.43 0.31
C LEU A 86 6.32 9.88 -0.08
N MET A 87 5.45 10.08 -1.06
CA MET A 87 5.01 11.40 -1.50
C MET A 87 3.51 11.53 -1.35
N LYS A 88 3.04 12.67 -0.88
CA LYS A 88 1.62 12.98 -0.72
C LYS A 88 1.28 14.27 -1.43
N SER A 89 0.07 14.36 -1.95
CA SER A 89 -0.43 15.56 -2.60
C SER A 89 -1.93 15.67 -2.40
N ASN A 90 -2.40 16.87 -2.05
CA ASN A 90 -3.83 17.17 -1.99
C ASN A 90 -4.16 18.05 -3.19
N VAL A 91 -5.10 17.59 -4.00
CA VAL A 91 -5.52 18.32 -5.19
C VAL A 91 -7.02 18.55 -5.13
N ASN A 92 -7.43 19.81 -5.26
CA ASN A 92 -8.83 20.19 -5.36
C ASN A 92 -9.26 20.02 -6.81
N GLU A 93 -10.11 19.01 -7.03
CA GLU A 93 -10.61 18.71 -8.36
C GLU A 93 -12.12 18.91 -8.45
#